data_954471c5b0c5e19a327d9a92c0bdca05
#
_entry.id   954471c5b0c5e19a327d9a92c0bdca05
#
_cell.length_a   1.000
_cell.length_b   1.000
_cell.length_c   1.000
_cell.angle_alpha   90.00
_cell.angle_beta   90.00
_cell.angle_gamma   90.00
#
_symmetry.space_group_name_H-M   'P 1'
#
loop_
_entity.id
_entity.type
_entity.pdbx_description
1 polymer ?
#
loop_
_entity_poly.entity_id
_entity_poly.type
_entity_poly.pdbx_seq_one_letter_code
_entity_poly.pdbx_strand_id
1 'polypeptide(L)'
;MTAIPDYVKKILHMLTEAGFEAYIVGGAVRDLLLKLPPGDFDITTSATPEEISAVCRANNIKTIDNLGQNFGCVVAVIDGVPAEITTFRGESYGADAHKPEKVWFSKSLREDLSRRDFTVNAMAMDINSRIYDYHNGMEDLHNHILRTVGDAGQRYSEDALRMLRACRFVAQLGFDYVQKNGVLPPFGEENTPYYMPRNFSFPAGNCAGLSLERVRTELDKLLTGKYAGKGLMLLMATGLTDAKCRVKENGTYHEIDILPELRHLEGLPQNRRFHCYNAWEHTLKAVDNSPRDLTIRWAMLLHDLGKGMPGIRGTHPDGSPSDHGHEALSAVMAQEVMTRLRYPKDFAKRVVWLVSRHMRFAPMMFTKERTLTRWVRAEAASGEFRTSKDLTEAFTQLKEVFLADMGATHAGNKPQLMAEGRELADAVIEIARNKMPVHTTDLAVNGADLAQIITDGAETGIFLKYLLERVRSGNLPNERAALLEAAKHRQQKTTAKAEI
;
A
#
# COMPACT_ATOMS: atom_id res chain seq x y z
N MET A 1 -11.76 -4.07 27.41
CA MET A 1 -10.51 -4.68 26.96
C MET A 1 -10.87 -5.65 25.84
N THR A 2 -10.15 -5.62 24.74
CA THR A 2 -10.27 -6.66 23.69
C THR A 2 -9.91 -7.99 24.35
N ALA A 3 -10.80 -8.98 24.30
CA ALA A 3 -10.58 -10.24 25.01
C ALA A 3 -9.49 -11.06 24.29
N ILE A 4 -8.58 -11.66 25.06
CA ILE A 4 -7.63 -12.65 24.55
C ILE A 4 -8.44 -13.83 23.99
N PRO A 5 -8.20 -14.24 22.71
CA PRO A 5 -8.92 -15.36 22.10
C PRO A 5 -8.71 -16.68 22.87
N ASP A 6 -9.70 -17.56 22.82
CA ASP A 6 -9.66 -18.81 23.59
C ASP A 6 -8.56 -19.76 23.13
N TYR A 7 -8.22 -19.77 21.82
CA TYR A 7 -7.10 -20.56 21.34
C TYR A 7 -5.75 -20.10 21.92
N VAL A 8 -5.58 -18.78 22.15
CA VAL A 8 -4.38 -18.23 22.79
C VAL A 8 -4.31 -18.63 24.25
N LYS A 9 -5.43 -18.48 24.99
CA LYS A 9 -5.51 -18.92 26.40
C LYS A 9 -5.19 -20.40 26.53
N LYS A 10 -5.70 -21.23 25.60
CA LYS A 10 -5.44 -22.68 25.58
C LYS A 10 -3.96 -22.98 25.43
N ILE A 11 -3.24 -22.25 24.52
CA ILE A 11 -1.80 -22.38 24.36
C ILE A 11 -1.05 -22.01 25.62
N LEU A 12 -1.36 -20.87 26.21
CA LEU A 12 -0.69 -20.42 27.43
C LEU A 12 -0.92 -21.42 28.59
N HIS A 13 -2.15 -21.92 28.75
CA HIS A 13 -2.48 -22.93 29.77
C HIS A 13 -1.68 -24.22 29.59
N MET A 14 -1.73 -24.84 28.40
CA MET A 14 -1.07 -26.12 28.18
C MET A 14 0.45 -26.07 28.39
N LEU A 15 1.09 -24.95 28.00
CA LEU A 15 2.52 -24.75 28.21
C LEU A 15 2.85 -24.54 29.70
N THR A 16 2.03 -23.75 30.39
CA THR A 16 2.21 -23.47 31.82
C THR A 16 1.97 -24.72 32.68
N GLU A 17 0.93 -25.52 32.39
CA GLU A 17 0.65 -26.79 33.06
C GLU A 17 1.75 -27.85 32.83
N ALA A 18 2.43 -27.77 31.69
CA ALA A 18 3.62 -28.59 31.40
C ALA A 18 4.90 -28.07 32.09
N GLY A 19 4.81 -26.98 32.87
CA GLY A 19 5.93 -26.43 33.65
C GLY A 19 6.80 -25.42 32.91
N PHE A 20 6.36 -24.92 31.74
CA PHE A 20 7.08 -23.92 30.97
C PHE A 20 6.51 -22.51 31.16
N GLU A 21 7.36 -21.51 31.09
CA GLU A 21 6.93 -20.12 30.98
C GLU A 21 6.32 -19.89 29.60
N ALA A 22 5.18 -19.18 29.50
CA ALA A 22 4.52 -18.85 28.25
C ALA A 22 3.87 -17.48 28.30
N TYR A 23 4.06 -16.67 27.26
CA TYR A 23 3.61 -15.28 27.20
C TYR A 23 3.12 -14.92 25.79
N ILE A 24 2.11 -14.04 25.73
CA ILE A 24 1.83 -13.23 24.54
C ILE A 24 2.91 -12.17 24.45
N VAL A 25 3.39 -11.85 23.24
CA VAL A 25 4.48 -10.87 23.05
C VAL A 25 4.25 -9.97 21.85
N GLY A 26 5.03 -8.90 21.79
CA GLY A 26 5.14 -8.08 20.58
C GLY A 26 3.94 -7.19 20.32
N GLY A 27 3.52 -7.15 19.05
CA GLY A 27 2.45 -6.29 18.57
C GLY A 27 1.11 -6.51 19.28
N ALA A 28 0.80 -7.77 19.61
CA ALA A 28 -0.45 -8.09 20.31
C ALA A 28 -0.54 -7.41 21.69
N VAL A 29 0.54 -7.43 22.48
CA VAL A 29 0.57 -6.78 23.80
C VAL A 29 0.39 -5.27 23.67
N ARG A 30 1.12 -4.65 22.72
CA ARG A 30 0.98 -3.22 22.39
C ARG A 30 -0.46 -2.86 22.03
N ASP A 31 -1.06 -3.62 21.10
CA ASP A 31 -2.38 -3.31 20.57
C ASP A 31 -3.47 -3.52 21.65
N LEU A 32 -3.34 -4.55 22.50
CA LEU A 32 -4.22 -4.73 23.67
C LEU A 32 -4.14 -3.55 24.64
N LEU A 33 -2.94 -3.04 24.93
CA LEU A 33 -2.72 -1.89 25.81
C LEU A 33 -3.29 -0.60 25.20
N LEU A 34 -3.22 -0.44 23.87
CA LEU A 34 -3.83 0.66 23.13
C LEU A 34 -5.34 0.48 22.92
N LYS A 35 -5.93 -0.62 23.38
CA LYS A 35 -7.35 -0.98 23.17
C LYS A 35 -7.71 -1.14 21.67
N LEU A 36 -6.73 -1.50 20.87
CA LEU A 36 -6.88 -1.84 19.44
C LEU A 36 -7.08 -3.35 19.29
N PRO A 37 -7.77 -3.82 18.25
CA PRO A 37 -7.82 -5.25 17.95
C PRO A 37 -6.44 -5.70 17.43
N PRO A 38 -5.76 -6.68 18.07
CA PRO A 38 -4.54 -7.26 17.54
C PRO A 38 -4.79 -7.97 16.22
N GLY A 39 -3.82 -7.86 15.29
CA GLY A 39 -3.90 -8.55 14.00
C GLY A 39 -3.57 -10.04 14.13
N ASP A 40 -2.58 -10.37 14.95
CA ASP A 40 -2.09 -11.71 15.26
C ASP A 40 -1.64 -11.78 16.72
N PHE A 41 -1.46 -12.99 17.24
CA PHE A 41 -0.97 -13.25 18.59
C PHE A 41 0.28 -14.12 18.53
N ASP A 42 1.44 -13.46 18.66
CA ASP A 42 2.71 -14.15 18.82
C ASP A 42 2.84 -14.67 20.27
N ILE A 43 3.23 -15.93 20.42
CA ILE A 43 3.46 -16.54 21.73
C ILE A 43 4.94 -16.91 21.83
N THR A 44 5.53 -16.63 23.00
CA THR A 44 6.89 -17.04 23.31
C THR A 44 6.94 -17.86 24.58
N THR A 45 7.86 -18.84 24.65
CA THR A 45 7.92 -19.80 25.76
C THR A 45 9.37 -20.20 26.09
N SER A 46 9.58 -20.67 27.32
CA SER A 46 10.84 -21.31 27.73
C SER A 46 11.03 -22.72 27.21
N ALA A 47 9.97 -23.33 26.60
CA ALA A 47 10.04 -24.65 25.99
C ALA A 47 10.84 -24.61 24.67
N THR A 48 11.65 -25.63 24.40
CA THR A 48 12.30 -25.85 23.10
C THR A 48 11.27 -26.28 22.03
N PRO A 49 11.59 -26.23 20.73
CA PRO A 49 10.67 -26.67 19.68
C PRO A 49 10.21 -28.14 19.86
N GLU A 50 11.09 -29.00 20.34
CA GLU A 50 10.79 -30.41 20.64
C GLU A 50 9.81 -30.52 21.81
N GLU A 51 10.05 -29.76 22.88
CA GLU A 51 9.16 -29.67 24.06
C GLU A 51 7.80 -29.09 23.68
N ILE A 52 7.73 -28.02 22.87
CA ILE A 52 6.47 -27.45 22.34
C ILE A 52 5.69 -28.52 21.56
N SER A 53 6.37 -29.23 20.67
CA SER A 53 5.75 -30.30 19.85
C SER A 53 5.24 -31.44 20.71
N ALA A 54 5.95 -31.80 21.79
CA ALA A 54 5.54 -32.82 22.75
C ALA A 54 4.29 -32.38 23.54
N VAL A 55 4.24 -31.13 24.04
CA VAL A 55 3.08 -30.56 24.73
C VAL A 55 1.86 -30.50 23.80
N CYS A 56 2.04 -30.04 22.55
CA CYS A 56 0.96 -30.03 21.55
C CYS A 56 0.40 -31.45 21.33
N ARG A 57 1.27 -32.44 21.16
CA ARG A 57 0.88 -33.82 20.94
C ARG A 57 0.10 -34.41 22.14
N ALA A 58 0.56 -34.15 23.37
CA ALA A 58 -0.12 -34.56 24.59
C ALA A 58 -1.53 -33.95 24.71
N ASN A 59 -1.77 -32.78 24.11
CA ASN A 59 -3.06 -32.10 24.09
C ASN A 59 -3.86 -32.33 22.79
N ASN A 60 -3.49 -33.33 21.96
CA ASN A 60 -4.12 -33.64 20.68
C ASN A 60 -4.14 -32.44 19.69
N ILE A 61 -3.14 -31.57 19.74
CA ILE A 61 -2.99 -30.40 18.85
C ILE A 61 -2.00 -30.77 17.74
N LYS A 62 -2.39 -30.51 16.50
CA LYS A 62 -1.52 -30.72 15.33
C LYS A 62 -0.49 -29.62 15.24
N THR A 63 0.75 -29.97 14.93
CA THR A 63 1.81 -29.04 14.56
C THR A 63 2.10 -29.14 13.07
N ILE A 64 2.51 -28.03 12.47
CA ILE A 64 3.01 -28.02 11.09
C ILE A 64 4.52 -28.12 11.17
N ASP A 65 5.04 -29.27 10.78
CA ASP A 65 6.47 -29.56 10.82
C ASP A 65 7.23 -28.81 9.71
N ASN A 66 8.51 -28.49 9.99
CA ASN A 66 9.46 -27.83 9.07
C ASN A 66 9.27 -26.33 8.79
N LEU A 67 8.34 -25.65 9.40
CA LEU A 67 8.24 -24.19 9.30
C LEU A 67 9.00 -23.53 10.48
N GLY A 68 10.30 -23.25 10.28
CA GLY A 68 11.06 -22.41 11.22
C GLY A 68 11.64 -23.11 12.46
N GLN A 69 11.62 -24.43 12.59
CA GLN A 69 12.17 -25.15 13.76
C GLN A 69 13.63 -24.79 14.05
N ASN A 70 14.46 -24.61 13.02
CA ASN A 70 15.86 -24.17 13.16
C ASN A 70 15.97 -22.76 13.77
N PHE A 71 14.88 -21.98 13.77
CA PHE A 71 14.81 -20.64 14.37
C PHE A 71 13.97 -20.60 15.65
N GLY A 72 13.58 -21.78 16.18
CA GLY A 72 12.83 -21.87 17.42
C GLY A 72 11.32 -21.63 17.30
N CYS A 73 10.73 -21.68 16.11
CA CYS A 73 9.30 -21.47 15.88
C CYS A 73 8.59 -22.81 15.58
N VAL A 74 7.46 -23.05 16.23
CA VAL A 74 6.52 -24.14 15.96
C VAL A 74 5.16 -23.55 15.67
N VAL A 75 4.53 -23.97 14.57
CA VAL A 75 3.16 -23.56 14.23
C VAL A 75 2.19 -24.66 14.72
N ALA A 76 1.36 -24.31 15.69
CA ALA A 76 0.29 -25.19 16.20
C ALA A 76 -1.05 -24.80 15.57
N VAL A 77 -1.88 -25.78 15.22
CA VAL A 77 -3.24 -25.54 14.69
C VAL A 77 -4.26 -25.86 15.78
N ILE A 78 -4.87 -24.84 16.35
CA ILE A 78 -5.83 -24.97 17.44
C ILE A 78 -7.19 -24.45 16.98
N ASP A 79 -8.19 -25.31 17.04
CA ASP A 79 -9.56 -25.00 16.60
C ASP A 79 -9.62 -24.44 15.17
N GLY A 80 -8.71 -24.96 14.30
CA GLY A 80 -8.58 -24.51 12.90
C GLY A 80 -7.76 -23.23 12.69
N VAL A 81 -7.27 -22.60 13.76
CA VAL A 81 -6.46 -21.37 13.71
C VAL A 81 -4.98 -21.72 13.87
N PRO A 82 -4.11 -21.32 12.91
CA PRO A 82 -2.67 -21.47 13.08
C PRO A 82 -2.15 -20.43 14.08
N ALA A 83 -1.29 -20.87 15.01
CA ALA A 83 -0.66 -20.00 16.00
C ALA A 83 0.85 -20.28 16.04
N GLU A 84 1.65 -19.22 15.99
CA GLU A 84 3.09 -19.29 16.10
C GLU A 84 3.53 -19.29 17.57
N ILE A 85 4.28 -20.34 17.97
CA ILE A 85 4.86 -20.49 19.29
C ILE A 85 6.37 -20.50 19.14
N THR A 86 7.04 -19.52 19.74
CA THR A 86 8.49 -19.31 19.59
C THR A 86 9.19 -19.61 20.89
N THR A 87 10.27 -20.38 20.84
CA THR A 87 11.17 -20.56 21.99
C THR A 87 11.91 -19.26 22.33
N PHE A 88 12.08 -18.92 23.62
CA PHE A 88 12.97 -17.83 24.01
C PHE A 88 14.34 -18.02 23.40
N ARG A 89 14.86 -16.98 22.80
CA ARG A 89 16.17 -17.06 22.14
C ARG A 89 16.98 -15.78 22.29
N GLY A 90 18.30 -15.98 22.32
CA GLY A 90 19.27 -14.92 22.09
C GLY A 90 19.83 -15.01 20.68
N GLU A 91 20.35 -13.92 20.19
CA GLU A 91 20.92 -13.77 18.84
C GLU A 91 22.22 -13.00 18.91
N SER A 92 23.22 -13.41 18.15
CA SER A 92 24.39 -12.57 17.86
C SER A 92 24.52 -12.36 16.36
N TYR A 93 25.01 -11.19 15.98
CA TYR A 93 25.16 -10.76 14.61
C TYR A 93 26.62 -10.55 14.30
N GLY A 94 27.05 -11.02 13.10
CA GLY A 94 28.38 -10.83 12.56
C GLY A 94 28.43 -9.67 11.55
N ALA A 95 29.30 -9.79 10.56
CA ALA A 95 29.46 -8.79 9.51
C ALA A 95 28.27 -8.69 8.54
N ASP A 96 27.43 -9.72 8.46
CA ASP A 96 26.21 -9.71 7.61
C ASP A 96 25.01 -9.20 8.43
N ALA A 97 24.63 -7.95 8.20
CA ALA A 97 23.56 -7.21 8.92
C ALA A 97 22.13 -7.68 8.57
N HIS A 98 21.91 -8.93 8.17
CA HIS A 98 20.59 -9.39 7.68
C HIS A 98 20.15 -10.72 8.25
N LYS A 99 21.08 -11.46 8.85
CA LYS A 99 20.83 -12.74 9.50
C LYS A 99 21.69 -12.84 10.76
N PRO A 100 21.12 -13.34 11.85
CA PRO A 100 21.94 -13.67 13.00
C PRO A 100 22.99 -14.71 12.61
N GLU A 101 24.24 -14.47 12.99
CA GLU A 101 25.33 -15.44 12.80
C GLU A 101 25.13 -16.64 13.70
N LYS A 102 24.65 -16.41 14.92
CA LYS A 102 24.35 -17.44 15.89
C LYS A 102 23.02 -17.18 16.59
N VAL A 103 22.22 -18.22 16.68
CA VAL A 103 20.98 -18.25 17.47
C VAL A 103 21.13 -19.34 18.53
N TRP A 104 20.76 -19.04 19.76
CA TRP A 104 20.69 -20.03 20.83
C TRP A 104 19.38 -19.92 21.60
N PHE A 105 18.87 -21.06 22.08
CA PHE A 105 17.69 -21.06 22.92
C PHE A 105 18.05 -20.62 24.33
N SER A 106 17.23 -19.74 24.87
CA SER A 106 17.38 -19.16 26.20
C SER A 106 16.26 -19.63 27.13
N LYS A 107 16.52 -19.59 28.44
CA LYS A 107 15.46 -19.75 29.45
C LYS A 107 15.01 -18.41 30.04
N SER A 108 15.50 -17.29 29.51
CA SER A 108 15.24 -15.94 30.00
C SER A 108 14.31 -15.16 29.09
N LEU A 109 13.11 -14.84 29.56
CA LEU A 109 12.20 -13.92 28.88
C LEU A 109 12.84 -12.56 28.60
N ARG A 110 13.65 -12.05 29.57
CA ARG A 110 14.37 -10.78 29.40
C ARG A 110 15.31 -10.79 28.19
N GLU A 111 16.01 -11.89 27.97
CA GLU A 111 16.91 -12.05 26.81
C GLU A 111 16.13 -12.05 25.50
N ASP A 112 15.00 -12.78 25.43
CA ASP A 112 14.13 -12.79 24.25
C ASP A 112 13.56 -11.38 23.94
N LEU A 113 13.14 -10.63 24.94
CA LEU A 113 12.64 -9.27 24.75
C LEU A 113 13.75 -8.27 24.36
N SER A 114 14.99 -8.48 24.83
CA SER A 114 16.13 -7.59 24.57
C SER A 114 16.59 -7.60 23.11
N ARG A 115 16.34 -8.66 22.33
CA ARG A 115 16.69 -8.73 20.90
C ARG A 115 15.66 -8.09 19.98
N ARG A 116 14.50 -7.67 20.50
CA ARG A 116 13.41 -7.08 19.70
C ARG A 116 13.78 -5.69 19.20
N ASP A 117 12.98 -5.22 18.23
CA ASP A 117 13.26 -3.95 17.52
C ASP A 117 12.98 -2.70 18.37
N PHE A 118 11.75 -2.58 18.90
CA PHE A 118 11.26 -1.39 19.59
C PHE A 118 10.71 -1.73 20.97
N THR A 119 10.88 -0.78 21.93
CA THR A 119 10.44 -0.93 23.32
C THR A 119 8.96 -1.29 23.41
N VAL A 120 8.10 -0.62 22.62
CA VAL A 120 6.65 -0.87 22.57
C VAL A 120 6.28 -2.26 22.04
N ASN A 121 7.19 -2.96 21.39
CA ASN A 121 7.05 -4.33 20.92
C ASN A 121 7.87 -5.34 21.78
N ALA A 122 8.58 -4.86 22.78
CA ALA A 122 9.42 -5.66 23.68
C ALA A 122 8.78 -5.85 25.05
N MET A 123 7.46 -6.03 25.07
CA MET A 123 6.65 -6.34 26.24
C MET A 123 6.06 -7.73 26.10
N ALA A 124 5.84 -8.41 27.24
CA ALA A 124 5.17 -9.69 27.32
C ALA A 124 4.00 -9.64 28.28
N MET A 125 2.99 -10.48 28.04
CA MET A 125 1.80 -10.62 28.90
C MET A 125 1.56 -12.09 29.21
N ASP A 126 1.41 -12.43 30.48
CA ASP A 126 1.05 -13.78 30.90
C ASP A 126 -0.47 -14.02 30.83
N ILE A 127 -0.86 -15.26 31.14
CA ILE A 127 -2.28 -15.67 31.13
C ILE A 127 -3.15 -14.91 32.14
N ASN A 128 -2.57 -14.35 33.21
CA ASN A 128 -3.24 -13.54 34.21
C ASN A 128 -3.26 -12.04 33.84
N SER A 129 -2.88 -11.70 32.59
CA SER A 129 -2.78 -10.34 32.07
C SER A 129 -1.73 -9.47 32.79
N ARG A 130 -0.76 -10.06 33.47
CA ARG A 130 0.38 -9.35 34.05
C ARG A 130 1.37 -9.01 32.93
N ILE A 131 1.82 -7.74 32.91
CA ILE A 131 2.77 -7.23 31.92
C ILE A 131 4.20 -7.36 32.46
N TYR A 132 5.09 -7.83 31.60
CA TYR A 132 6.54 -7.90 31.80
C TYR A 132 7.20 -6.93 30.85
N ASP A 133 7.72 -5.84 31.37
CA ASP A 133 8.34 -4.75 30.63
C ASP A 133 9.75 -4.47 31.21
N TYR A 134 10.78 -4.84 30.49
CA TYR A 134 12.18 -4.64 30.88
C TYR A 134 12.85 -3.45 30.18
N HIS A 135 12.14 -2.79 29.26
CA HIS A 135 12.69 -1.77 28.38
C HIS A 135 11.88 -0.48 28.35
N ASN A 136 11.01 -0.25 29.34
CA ASN A 136 10.12 0.91 29.48
C ASN A 136 9.15 1.08 28.28
N GLY A 137 8.72 -0.02 27.70
CA GLY A 137 7.77 -0.01 26.59
C GLY A 137 6.41 0.56 26.93
N MET A 138 5.93 0.38 28.18
CA MET A 138 4.68 0.97 28.68
C MET A 138 4.75 2.50 28.76
N GLU A 139 5.89 3.04 29.21
CA GLU A 139 6.13 4.48 29.28
C GLU A 139 6.18 5.09 27.88
N ASP A 140 6.95 4.47 26.97
CA ASP A 140 7.02 4.90 25.56
C ASP A 140 5.66 4.80 24.88
N LEU A 141 4.87 3.77 25.19
CA LEU A 141 3.51 3.60 24.67
C LEU A 141 2.57 4.72 25.15
N HIS A 142 2.64 5.05 26.44
CA HIS A 142 1.84 6.14 27.04
C HIS A 142 2.19 7.50 26.43
N ASN A 143 3.48 7.73 26.18
CA ASN A 143 4.00 8.98 25.63
C ASN A 143 3.95 9.03 24.09
N HIS A 144 3.41 8.01 23.41
CA HIS A 144 3.36 7.89 21.96
C HIS A 144 4.76 7.98 21.30
N ILE A 145 5.75 7.34 21.91
CA ILE A 145 7.14 7.31 21.46
C ILE A 145 7.47 5.96 20.83
N LEU A 146 8.12 5.98 19.68
CA LEU A 146 8.76 4.83 19.06
C LEU A 146 10.28 4.91 19.30
N ARG A 147 10.80 4.02 20.14
CA ARG A 147 12.20 3.93 20.55
C ARG A 147 12.73 2.51 20.32
N THR A 148 13.98 2.38 19.87
CA THR A 148 14.65 1.08 19.78
C THR A 148 14.94 0.50 21.16
N VAL A 149 14.95 -0.82 21.26
CA VAL A 149 15.47 -1.52 22.43
C VAL A 149 17.00 -1.33 22.47
N GLY A 150 17.50 -0.61 23.46
CA GLY A 150 18.94 -0.31 23.58
C GLY A 150 19.42 0.73 22.56
N ASP A 151 20.64 0.57 22.04
CA ASP A 151 21.25 1.51 21.11
C ASP A 151 20.73 1.34 19.68
N ALA A 152 20.25 2.42 19.08
CA ALA A 152 19.67 2.40 17.75
C ALA A 152 20.69 2.03 16.66
N GLY A 153 21.91 2.52 16.75
CA GLY A 153 22.98 2.20 15.81
C GLY A 153 23.30 0.70 15.80
N GLN A 154 23.40 0.11 16.99
CA GLN A 154 23.58 -1.32 17.14
C GLN A 154 22.38 -2.10 16.56
N ARG A 155 21.14 -1.75 16.93
CA ARG A 155 19.94 -2.44 16.45
C ARG A 155 19.79 -2.43 14.92
N TYR A 156 20.15 -1.31 14.29
CA TYR A 156 20.09 -1.18 12.83
C TYR A 156 21.26 -1.86 12.12
N SER A 157 22.40 -2.00 12.78
CA SER A 157 23.54 -2.79 12.28
C SER A 157 23.24 -4.29 12.31
N GLU A 158 22.42 -4.77 13.25
CA GLU A 158 22.02 -6.17 13.37
C GLU A 158 21.01 -6.59 12.27
N ASP A 159 19.98 -5.79 12.04
CA ASP A 159 19.02 -5.99 10.93
C ASP A 159 18.57 -4.64 10.38
N ALA A 160 19.07 -4.31 9.19
CA ALA A 160 18.73 -3.08 8.49
C ALA A 160 17.22 -2.92 8.21
N LEU A 161 16.45 -4.01 8.16
CA LEU A 161 14.99 -3.94 7.99
C LEU A 161 14.33 -3.16 9.14
N ARG A 162 14.92 -3.16 10.33
CA ARG A 162 14.38 -2.41 11.48
C ARG A 162 14.27 -0.90 11.21
N MET A 163 15.08 -0.36 10.29
CA MET A 163 14.95 1.05 9.86
C MET A 163 13.66 1.28 9.09
N LEU A 164 13.34 0.41 8.11
CA LEU A 164 12.08 0.47 7.37
C LEU A 164 10.87 0.17 8.28
N ARG A 165 11.04 -0.75 9.23
CA ARG A 165 10.03 -1.03 10.25
C ARG A 165 9.76 0.19 11.16
N ALA A 166 10.79 1.00 11.48
CA ALA A 166 10.59 2.26 12.21
C ALA A 166 9.67 3.19 11.43
N CYS A 167 9.94 3.42 10.14
CA CYS A 167 9.09 4.24 9.28
C CYS A 167 7.66 3.69 9.19
N ARG A 168 7.51 2.37 9.06
CA ARG A 168 6.20 1.72 9.07
C ARG A 168 5.45 1.91 10.40
N PHE A 169 6.08 1.69 11.54
CA PHE A 169 5.42 1.86 12.84
C PHE A 169 5.04 3.31 13.10
N VAL A 170 5.86 4.27 12.70
CA VAL A 170 5.47 5.69 12.70
C VAL A 170 4.23 5.91 11.85
N ALA A 171 4.18 5.33 10.64
CA ALA A 171 3.02 5.43 9.75
C ALA A 171 1.75 4.77 10.31
N GLN A 172 1.89 3.67 11.04
CA GLN A 172 0.75 2.93 11.59
C GLN A 172 0.22 3.52 12.90
N LEU A 173 1.12 3.88 13.81
CA LEU A 173 0.80 4.29 15.17
C LEU A 173 0.70 5.82 15.34
N GLY A 174 1.34 6.60 14.46
CA GLY A 174 1.44 8.06 14.57
C GLY A 174 2.42 8.52 15.65
N PHE A 175 3.20 7.60 16.24
CA PHE A 175 4.14 7.87 17.30
C PHE A 175 5.32 8.72 16.82
N ASP A 176 5.91 9.47 17.75
CA ASP A 176 7.12 10.22 17.48
C ASP A 176 8.33 9.29 17.57
N TYR A 177 9.17 9.31 16.53
CA TYR A 177 10.39 8.53 16.53
C TYR A 177 11.48 9.26 17.33
N VAL A 178 12.10 8.57 18.31
CA VAL A 178 13.09 9.15 19.22
C VAL A 178 14.42 8.40 19.09
N GLN A 179 15.51 9.16 18.87
CA GLN A 179 16.89 8.71 19.04
C GLN A 179 17.58 9.55 20.13
N LYS A 180 18.75 9.10 20.62
CA LYS A 180 19.54 9.82 21.64
C LYS A 180 19.76 11.31 21.32
N ASN A 181 19.77 11.70 20.05
CA ASN A 181 20.11 13.04 19.57
C ASN A 181 18.91 13.87 19.07
N GLY A 182 17.69 13.44 19.31
CA GLY A 182 16.52 14.24 18.91
C GLY A 182 15.20 13.47 18.84
N VAL A 183 14.14 14.25 18.79
CA VAL A 183 12.74 13.79 18.55
C VAL A 183 12.34 14.32 17.19
N LEU A 184 11.65 13.54 16.39
CA LEU A 184 10.95 14.09 15.22
C LEU A 184 9.93 15.12 15.72
N PRO A 185 9.94 16.34 15.18
CA PRO A 185 8.92 17.32 15.56
C PRO A 185 7.53 16.79 15.28
N PRO A 186 6.51 17.24 16.04
CA PRO A 186 5.13 16.86 15.81
C PRO A 186 4.72 17.18 14.37
N PHE A 187 4.06 16.22 13.74
CA PHE A 187 3.66 16.25 12.35
C PHE A 187 2.17 16.63 12.25
N GLY A 188 1.86 17.62 11.42
CA GLY A 188 0.48 17.85 10.99
C GLY A 188 -0.38 18.70 11.89
N GLU A 189 0.18 19.50 12.81
CA GLU A 189 -0.55 20.62 13.39
C GLU A 189 -0.78 21.69 12.31
N GLU A 190 -2.00 22.25 12.26
CA GLU A 190 -2.35 23.33 11.34
C GLU A 190 -1.28 24.43 11.40
N ASN A 191 -0.61 24.69 10.26
CA ASN A 191 0.44 25.69 10.07
C ASN A 191 1.87 25.38 10.55
N THR A 192 2.20 24.17 10.99
CA THR A 192 3.61 23.78 11.11
C THR A 192 4.12 23.26 9.77
N PRO A 193 5.15 23.88 9.16
CA PRO A 193 5.79 23.30 7.99
C PRO A 193 6.35 21.92 8.36
N TYR A 194 6.28 20.98 7.40
CA TYR A 194 6.90 19.66 7.51
C TYR A 194 8.42 19.82 7.64
N TYR A 195 8.88 20.23 8.83
CA TYR A 195 10.28 20.47 9.10
C TYR A 195 11.01 19.16 9.31
N MET A 196 12.02 18.91 8.51
CA MET A 196 12.90 17.76 8.61
C MET A 196 14.10 18.13 9.46
N PRO A 197 14.23 17.59 10.69
CA PRO A 197 15.49 17.71 11.41
C PRO A 197 16.57 16.92 10.67
N ARG A 198 17.60 17.59 10.20
CA ARG A 198 18.76 16.94 9.53
C ARG A 198 19.64 16.10 10.47
N ASN A 199 19.19 15.89 11.70
CA ASN A 199 19.96 15.26 12.76
C ASN A 199 19.68 13.76 12.94
N PHE A 200 18.79 13.19 12.12
CA PHE A 200 18.57 11.74 12.10
C PHE A 200 19.44 11.12 11.03
N SER A 201 20.25 10.14 11.44
CA SER A 201 21.07 9.36 10.52
C SER A 201 20.81 7.89 10.78
N PHE A 202 20.35 7.20 9.76
CA PHE A 202 20.33 5.74 9.74
C PHE A 202 21.52 5.24 8.93
N PRO A 203 22.09 4.06 9.26
CA PRO A 203 23.09 3.43 8.41
C PRO A 203 22.44 2.84 7.15
N ALA A 204 21.86 3.71 6.30
CA ALA A 204 21.03 3.34 5.17
C ALA A 204 21.75 2.44 4.15
N GLY A 205 23.09 2.52 4.07
CA GLY A 205 23.90 1.62 3.23
C GLY A 205 23.74 0.14 3.60
N ASN A 206 23.39 -0.18 4.84
CA ASN A 206 23.15 -1.57 5.26
C ASN A 206 21.90 -2.18 4.60
N CYS A 207 21.01 -1.38 4.00
CA CYS A 207 19.86 -1.89 3.28
C CYS A 207 20.22 -2.70 2.02
N ALA A 208 21.40 -2.52 1.44
CA ALA A 208 21.86 -3.22 0.23
C ALA A 208 21.80 -4.75 0.34
N GLY A 209 21.89 -5.30 1.54
CA GLY A 209 21.73 -6.74 1.80
C GLY A 209 20.27 -7.21 1.96
N LEU A 210 19.29 -6.33 2.07
CA LEU A 210 17.88 -6.70 2.23
C LEU A 210 17.29 -7.19 0.90
N SER A 211 16.47 -8.24 0.96
CA SER A 211 15.71 -8.65 -0.23
C SER A 211 14.61 -7.63 -0.55
N LEU A 212 14.35 -7.42 -1.83
CA LEU A 212 13.29 -6.53 -2.31
C LEU A 212 11.92 -6.89 -1.72
N GLU A 213 11.63 -8.18 -1.56
CA GLU A 213 10.34 -8.65 -1.04
C GLU A 213 10.11 -8.15 0.39
N ARG A 214 11.17 -8.19 1.23
CA ARG A 214 11.09 -7.66 2.61
C ARG A 214 10.91 -6.14 2.59
N VAL A 215 11.68 -5.42 1.76
CA VAL A 215 11.59 -3.96 1.60
C VAL A 215 10.19 -3.56 1.13
N ARG A 216 9.68 -4.20 0.07
CA ARG A 216 8.34 -3.92 -0.47
C ARG A 216 7.23 -4.16 0.55
N THR A 217 7.32 -5.24 1.32
CA THR A 217 6.35 -5.54 2.39
C THR A 217 6.28 -4.42 3.44
N GLU A 218 7.43 -3.85 3.83
CA GLU A 218 7.45 -2.74 4.78
C GLU A 218 6.94 -1.43 4.16
N LEU A 219 7.26 -1.15 2.89
CA LEU A 219 6.74 0.02 2.16
C LEU A 219 5.22 -0.05 1.98
N ASP A 220 4.68 -1.20 1.61
CA ASP A 220 3.23 -1.40 1.44
C ASP A 220 2.47 -1.19 2.76
N LYS A 221 3.01 -1.74 3.85
CA LYS A 221 2.46 -1.54 5.20
C LYS A 221 2.62 -0.11 5.71
N LEU A 222 3.67 0.60 5.30
CA LEU A 222 3.88 2.01 5.59
C LEU A 222 2.81 2.83 4.88
N LEU A 223 2.66 2.65 3.57
CA LEU A 223 1.69 3.39 2.75
C LEU A 223 0.24 3.18 3.21
N THR A 224 -0.11 1.98 3.63
CA THR A 224 -1.46 1.69 4.14
C THR A 224 -1.64 2.09 5.62
N GLY A 225 -0.64 2.69 6.25
CA GLY A 225 -0.71 3.24 7.60
C GLY A 225 -1.65 4.45 7.70
N LYS A 226 -2.21 4.69 8.89
CA LYS A 226 -3.09 5.83 9.15
C LYS A 226 -2.36 7.18 9.03
N TYR A 227 -1.07 7.19 9.33
CA TYR A 227 -0.18 8.36 9.34
C TYR A 227 0.96 8.15 8.34
N ALA A 228 0.61 7.72 7.12
CA ALA A 228 1.60 7.35 6.10
C ALA A 228 2.55 8.50 5.75
N GLY A 229 2.04 9.74 5.68
CA GLY A 229 2.85 10.93 5.46
C GLY A 229 3.95 11.10 6.51
N LYS A 230 3.66 10.85 7.81
CA LYS A 230 4.66 10.88 8.88
C LYS A 230 5.74 9.81 8.69
N GLY A 231 5.34 8.59 8.30
CA GLY A 231 6.29 7.52 8.00
C GLY A 231 7.17 7.79 6.78
N LEU A 232 6.58 8.35 5.71
CA LEU A 232 7.30 8.80 4.51
C LEU A 232 8.27 9.93 4.79
N MET A 233 7.90 10.88 5.66
CA MET A 233 8.80 11.93 6.11
C MET A 233 10.02 11.34 6.81
N LEU A 234 9.85 10.38 7.72
CA LEU A 234 10.97 9.70 8.37
C LEU A 234 11.82 8.93 7.34
N LEU A 235 11.21 8.26 6.38
CA LEU A 235 11.89 7.53 5.30
C LEU A 235 12.82 8.47 4.50
N MET A 236 12.33 9.66 4.15
CA MET A 236 13.10 10.70 3.44
C MET A 236 14.21 11.29 4.33
N ALA A 237 13.88 11.68 5.58
CA ALA A 237 14.78 12.31 6.51
C ALA A 237 16.02 11.46 6.84
N THR A 238 15.83 10.13 6.84
CA THR A 238 16.86 9.17 7.19
C THR A 238 17.69 8.68 6.00
N GLY A 239 17.39 9.15 4.77
CA GLY A 239 18.08 8.74 3.55
C GLY A 239 17.71 7.36 3.04
N LEU A 240 16.69 6.73 3.61
CA LEU A 240 16.24 5.40 3.17
C LEU A 240 15.60 5.41 1.77
N THR A 241 15.14 6.56 1.29
CA THR A 241 14.69 6.72 -0.11
C THR A 241 15.82 6.46 -1.10
N ASP A 242 17.05 6.90 -0.78
CA ASP A 242 18.23 6.77 -1.63
C ASP A 242 18.99 5.44 -1.39
N ALA A 243 18.49 4.62 -0.44
CA ALA A 243 19.12 3.35 -0.13
C ALA A 243 18.87 2.32 -1.25
N LYS A 244 19.68 1.27 -1.26
CA LYS A 244 19.58 0.14 -2.18
C LYS A 244 19.13 -1.12 -1.45
N CYS A 245 18.49 -2.02 -2.19
CA CYS A 245 18.21 -3.38 -1.76
C CYS A 245 18.59 -4.36 -2.86
N ARG A 246 18.57 -5.66 -2.58
CA ARG A 246 18.98 -6.68 -3.55
C ARG A 246 17.81 -7.46 -4.13
N VAL A 247 17.93 -7.81 -5.38
CA VAL A 247 17.05 -8.75 -6.09
C VAL A 247 17.87 -9.93 -6.60
N LYS A 248 17.25 -11.09 -6.68
CA LYS A 248 17.87 -12.29 -7.26
C LYS A 248 17.36 -12.48 -8.69
N GLU A 249 18.29 -12.53 -9.67
CA GLU A 249 18.00 -12.80 -11.08
C GLU A 249 18.94 -13.88 -11.59
N ASN A 250 18.40 -14.91 -12.19
CA ASN A 250 19.17 -16.02 -12.77
C ASN A 250 20.25 -16.57 -11.80
N GLY A 251 19.94 -16.63 -10.52
CA GLY A 251 20.86 -17.10 -9.48
C GLY A 251 21.80 -16.06 -8.91
N THR A 252 21.94 -14.88 -9.51
CA THR A 252 22.83 -13.79 -9.10
C THR A 252 22.05 -12.69 -8.39
N TYR A 253 22.69 -12.05 -7.40
CA TYR A 253 22.12 -10.88 -6.71
C TYR A 253 22.60 -9.59 -7.37
N HIS A 254 21.65 -8.68 -7.58
CA HIS A 254 21.88 -7.32 -8.07
C HIS A 254 21.30 -6.31 -7.10
N GLU A 255 21.94 -5.17 -6.96
CA GLU A 255 21.40 -4.05 -6.19
C GLU A 255 20.46 -3.21 -7.04
N ILE A 256 19.35 -2.77 -6.45
CA ILE A 256 18.43 -1.82 -7.05
C ILE A 256 18.14 -0.71 -6.05
N ASP A 257 17.86 0.48 -6.57
CA ASP A 257 17.47 1.64 -5.77
C ASP A 257 16.06 1.47 -5.21
N ILE A 258 15.80 1.99 -3.99
CA ILE A 258 14.48 1.92 -3.36
C ILE A 258 13.56 2.98 -3.99
N LEU A 259 13.67 4.25 -3.64
CA LEU A 259 12.80 5.35 -4.11
C LEU A 259 13.55 6.69 -4.26
N PRO A 260 14.71 6.75 -4.95
CA PRO A 260 15.49 7.99 -5.05
C PRO A 260 14.74 9.10 -5.80
N GLU A 261 13.76 8.74 -6.64
CA GLU A 261 12.95 9.68 -7.40
C GLU A 261 12.18 10.66 -6.53
N LEU A 262 11.94 10.32 -5.26
CA LEU A 262 11.23 11.22 -4.34
C LEU A 262 12.09 12.41 -3.88
N ARG A 263 13.42 12.27 -3.90
CA ARG A 263 14.35 13.24 -3.31
C ARG A 263 14.23 14.65 -3.90
N HIS A 264 14.05 14.76 -5.21
CA HIS A 264 13.98 16.08 -5.86
C HIS A 264 12.71 16.88 -5.53
N LEU A 265 11.69 16.23 -4.98
CA LEU A 265 10.46 16.91 -4.53
C LEU A 265 10.67 17.67 -3.21
N GLU A 266 11.73 17.33 -2.44
CA GLU A 266 12.03 17.97 -1.15
C GLU A 266 12.34 19.45 -1.35
N GLY A 267 11.53 20.32 -0.73
CA GLY A 267 11.68 21.77 -0.86
C GLY A 267 11.37 22.35 -2.25
N LEU A 268 10.92 21.55 -3.21
CA LEU A 268 10.59 21.99 -4.56
C LEU A 268 9.40 22.97 -4.52
N PRO A 269 9.60 24.25 -4.90
CA PRO A 269 8.53 25.25 -4.81
C PRO A 269 7.43 25.00 -5.84
N GLN A 270 6.19 25.26 -5.43
CA GLN A 270 5.00 25.20 -6.27
C GLN A 270 4.35 26.58 -6.43
N ASN A 271 3.43 26.71 -7.39
CA ASN A 271 2.68 27.96 -7.59
C ASN A 271 1.79 28.23 -6.37
N ARG A 272 2.12 29.29 -5.61
CA ARG A 272 1.44 29.70 -4.38
C ARG A 272 -0.03 30.08 -4.57
N ARG A 273 -0.47 30.33 -5.81
CA ARG A 273 -1.88 30.57 -6.11
C ARG A 273 -2.75 29.35 -5.87
N PHE A 274 -2.19 28.16 -6.09
CA PHE A 274 -2.91 26.88 -6.00
C PHE A 274 -2.48 26.05 -4.79
N HIS A 275 -1.19 26.07 -4.43
CA HIS A 275 -0.59 25.20 -3.42
C HIS A 275 -0.11 25.98 -2.20
N CYS A 276 -0.45 25.49 -1.01
CA CYS A 276 0.06 25.98 0.28
C CYS A 276 1.38 25.33 0.69
N TYR A 277 1.73 24.20 0.10
CA TYR A 277 2.89 23.35 0.42
C TYR A 277 3.92 23.37 -0.71
N ASN A 278 5.19 22.96 -0.42
CA ASN A 278 6.12 22.52 -1.45
C ASN A 278 5.68 21.18 -2.04
N ALA A 279 6.35 20.66 -3.09
CA ALA A 279 5.90 19.46 -3.78
C ALA A 279 5.93 18.22 -2.88
N TRP A 280 6.96 18.07 -2.04
CA TRP A 280 7.03 16.94 -1.11
C TRP A 280 5.95 16.99 -0.03
N GLU A 281 5.81 18.12 0.65
CA GLU A 281 4.76 18.31 1.67
C GLU A 281 3.36 18.10 1.10
N HIS A 282 3.11 18.60 -0.13
CA HIS A 282 1.87 18.33 -0.86
C HIS A 282 1.65 16.84 -1.07
N THR A 283 2.68 16.11 -1.54
CA THR A 283 2.61 14.66 -1.73
C THR A 283 2.28 13.93 -0.43
N LEU A 284 2.93 14.28 0.68
CA LEU A 284 2.65 13.69 2.00
C LEU A 284 1.19 13.93 2.42
N LYS A 285 0.71 15.17 2.25
CA LYS A 285 -0.67 15.53 2.58
C LYS A 285 -1.69 14.82 1.70
N ALA A 286 -1.42 14.71 0.41
CA ALA A 286 -2.27 14.00 -0.53
C ALA A 286 -2.33 12.49 -0.22
N VAL A 287 -1.20 11.88 0.14
CA VAL A 287 -1.16 10.50 0.63
C VAL A 287 -2.03 10.34 1.88
N ASP A 288 -1.91 11.21 2.88
CA ASP A 288 -2.70 11.09 4.12
C ASP A 288 -4.20 11.34 3.91
N ASN A 289 -4.57 12.22 2.98
CA ASN A 289 -5.97 12.50 2.62
C ASN A 289 -6.62 11.32 1.86
N SER A 290 -5.85 10.44 1.23
CA SER A 290 -6.37 9.33 0.42
C SER A 290 -6.81 8.14 1.27
N PRO A 291 -7.75 7.32 0.79
CA PRO A 291 -8.08 6.05 1.43
C PRO A 291 -6.84 5.16 1.62
N ARG A 292 -6.88 4.27 2.62
CA ARG A 292 -5.78 3.32 2.89
C ARG A 292 -5.81 2.11 1.93
N ASP A 293 -6.13 2.36 0.67
CA ASP A 293 -6.01 1.43 -0.44
C ASP A 293 -4.60 1.51 -1.02
N LEU A 294 -3.94 0.37 -1.19
CA LEU A 294 -2.54 0.32 -1.60
C LEU A 294 -2.33 0.92 -3.00
N THR A 295 -3.26 0.70 -3.94
CA THR A 295 -3.17 1.20 -5.31
C THR A 295 -3.26 2.72 -5.34
N ILE A 296 -4.23 3.27 -4.59
CA ILE A 296 -4.43 4.72 -4.49
C ILE A 296 -3.24 5.38 -3.79
N ARG A 297 -2.74 4.78 -2.69
CA ARG A 297 -1.60 5.29 -1.93
C ARG A 297 -0.30 5.33 -2.75
N TRP A 298 -0.04 4.29 -3.56
CA TRP A 298 1.08 4.30 -4.50
C TRP A 298 0.89 5.36 -5.59
N ALA A 299 -0.31 5.49 -6.14
CA ALA A 299 -0.60 6.53 -7.13
C ALA A 299 -0.36 7.93 -6.53
N MET A 300 -0.83 8.18 -5.30
CA MET A 300 -0.60 9.45 -4.62
C MET A 300 0.86 9.73 -4.30
N LEU A 301 1.65 8.71 -3.94
CA LEU A 301 3.09 8.90 -3.70
C LEU A 301 3.83 9.30 -4.98
N LEU A 302 3.39 8.82 -6.14
CA LEU A 302 4.11 8.95 -7.41
C LEU A 302 3.49 10.01 -8.36
N HIS A 303 2.34 10.63 -8.02
CA HIS A 303 1.58 11.46 -8.97
C HIS A 303 2.35 12.67 -9.48
N ASP A 304 3.18 13.23 -8.64
CA ASP A 304 3.90 14.50 -8.88
C ASP A 304 5.40 14.33 -9.20
N LEU A 305 5.89 13.11 -9.43
CA LEU A 305 7.32 12.84 -9.72
C LEU A 305 7.87 13.64 -10.89
N GLY A 306 7.04 14.01 -11.86
CA GLY A 306 7.46 14.81 -13.01
C GLY A 306 7.65 16.30 -12.72
N LYS A 307 7.17 16.81 -11.58
CA LYS A 307 7.33 18.22 -11.22
C LYS A 307 8.80 18.59 -11.01
N GLY A 308 9.19 19.76 -11.43
CA GLY A 308 10.56 20.25 -11.29
C GLY A 308 11.56 19.66 -12.28
N MET A 309 11.17 18.67 -13.09
CA MET A 309 12.07 17.98 -14.01
C MET A 309 12.43 18.86 -15.23
N PRO A 310 13.63 18.69 -15.81
CA PRO A 310 14.02 19.37 -17.05
C PRO A 310 13.00 19.14 -18.18
N GLY A 311 12.60 20.22 -18.86
CA GLY A 311 11.59 20.16 -19.93
C GLY A 311 10.14 20.20 -19.45
N ILE A 312 9.89 20.04 -18.14
CA ILE A 312 8.58 20.17 -17.50
C ILE A 312 8.51 21.49 -16.72
N ARG A 313 9.53 21.78 -15.88
CA ARG A 313 9.59 23.01 -15.10
C ARG A 313 9.72 24.22 -16.01
N GLY A 314 8.73 25.09 -15.91
CA GLY A 314 8.71 26.42 -16.53
C GLY A 314 8.42 27.51 -15.50
N THR A 315 8.22 28.72 -16.00
CA THR A 315 7.90 29.92 -15.20
C THR A 315 6.78 30.69 -15.87
N HIS A 316 5.76 31.09 -15.14
CA HIS A 316 4.72 31.98 -15.59
C HIS A 316 5.27 33.43 -15.73
N PRO A 317 4.58 34.33 -16.49
CA PRO A 317 4.99 35.72 -16.61
C PRO A 317 5.12 36.49 -15.29
N ASP A 318 4.43 36.06 -14.24
CA ASP A 318 4.49 36.60 -12.89
C ASP A 318 5.66 36.06 -12.05
N GLY A 319 6.52 35.22 -12.64
CA GLY A 319 7.66 34.60 -11.98
C GLY A 319 7.30 33.31 -11.17
N SER A 320 6.04 32.95 -11.11
CA SER A 320 5.63 31.73 -10.39
C SER A 320 5.98 30.44 -11.19
N PRO A 321 6.31 29.33 -10.52
CA PRO A 321 6.65 28.09 -11.20
C PRO A 321 5.41 27.45 -11.87
N SER A 322 5.66 26.76 -12.98
CA SER A 322 4.68 25.93 -13.69
C SER A 322 5.29 24.57 -14.04
N ASP A 323 4.47 23.52 -14.05
CA ASP A 323 4.90 22.16 -14.36
C ASP A 323 3.88 21.49 -15.29
N HIS A 324 3.64 22.11 -16.47
CA HIS A 324 2.68 21.60 -17.44
C HIS A 324 3.12 20.25 -18.02
N GLY A 325 2.21 19.26 -18.01
CA GLY A 325 2.47 17.93 -18.53
C GLY A 325 3.26 17.03 -17.57
N HIS A 326 3.43 17.45 -16.30
CA HIS A 326 4.12 16.62 -15.32
C HIS A 326 3.44 15.26 -15.10
N GLU A 327 2.11 15.19 -15.27
CA GLU A 327 1.36 13.93 -15.12
C GLU A 327 1.80 12.86 -16.10
N ALA A 328 2.17 13.24 -17.30
CA ALA A 328 2.66 12.30 -18.31
C ALA A 328 4.07 11.77 -17.95
N LEU A 329 4.97 12.66 -17.53
CA LEU A 329 6.32 12.26 -17.09
C LEU A 329 6.25 11.47 -15.77
N SER A 330 5.39 11.88 -14.81
CA SER A 330 5.15 11.14 -13.57
C SER A 330 4.71 9.71 -13.86
N ALA A 331 3.86 9.50 -14.87
CA ALA A 331 3.41 8.15 -15.25
C ALA A 331 4.56 7.29 -15.80
N VAL A 332 5.48 7.86 -16.59
CA VAL A 332 6.69 7.17 -17.06
C VAL A 332 7.57 6.79 -15.88
N MET A 333 7.88 7.73 -14.98
CA MET A 333 8.68 7.49 -13.79
C MET A 333 8.00 6.47 -12.85
N ALA A 334 6.68 6.54 -12.67
CA ALA A 334 5.93 5.56 -11.89
C ALA A 334 6.02 4.15 -12.49
N GLN A 335 5.98 4.00 -13.83
CA GLN A 335 6.16 2.71 -14.50
C GLN A 335 7.56 2.14 -14.22
N GLU A 336 8.60 2.96 -14.23
CA GLU A 336 9.97 2.57 -13.92
C GLU A 336 10.09 2.10 -12.46
N VAL A 337 9.53 2.86 -11.51
CA VAL A 337 9.48 2.50 -10.08
C VAL A 337 8.75 1.17 -9.88
N MET A 338 7.54 1.02 -10.44
CA MET A 338 6.74 -0.21 -10.29
C MET A 338 7.45 -1.43 -10.89
N THR A 339 8.15 -1.25 -12.02
CA THR A 339 8.92 -2.31 -12.68
C THR A 339 10.14 -2.69 -11.85
N ARG A 340 10.93 -1.71 -11.39
CA ARG A 340 12.11 -1.91 -10.56
C ARG A 340 11.76 -2.62 -9.24
N LEU A 341 10.66 -2.21 -8.60
CA LEU A 341 10.16 -2.82 -7.36
C LEU A 341 9.38 -4.12 -7.59
N ARG A 342 9.29 -4.61 -8.84
CA ARG A 342 8.67 -5.88 -9.22
C ARG A 342 7.22 -6.04 -8.75
N TYR A 343 6.42 -5.00 -8.89
CA TYR A 343 4.99 -5.12 -8.67
C TYR A 343 4.32 -5.95 -9.77
N PRO A 344 3.20 -6.66 -9.45
CA PRO A 344 2.42 -7.37 -10.45
C PRO A 344 1.98 -6.42 -11.57
N LYS A 345 2.01 -6.91 -12.83
CA LYS A 345 1.73 -6.08 -14.02
C LYS A 345 0.38 -5.35 -13.96
N ASP A 346 -0.68 -6.02 -13.50
CA ASP A 346 -2.02 -5.41 -13.44
C ASP A 346 -2.07 -4.32 -12.36
N PHE A 347 -1.40 -4.52 -11.22
CA PHE A 347 -1.24 -3.50 -10.18
C PHE A 347 -0.46 -2.28 -10.70
N ALA A 348 0.70 -2.50 -11.31
CA ALA A 348 1.53 -1.44 -11.88
C ALA A 348 0.76 -0.62 -12.92
N LYS A 349 0.06 -1.28 -13.86
CA LYS A 349 -0.79 -0.63 -14.85
C LYS A 349 -1.85 0.28 -14.22
N ARG A 350 -2.52 -0.19 -13.16
CA ARG A 350 -3.54 0.61 -12.46
C ARG A 350 -2.94 1.83 -11.79
N VAL A 351 -1.80 1.69 -11.09
CA VAL A 351 -1.09 2.83 -10.47
C VAL A 351 -0.69 3.85 -11.54
N VAL A 352 -0.05 3.40 -12.62
CA VAL A 352 0.40 4.27 -13.73
C VAL A 352 -0.77 4.98 -14.41
N TRP A 353 -1.90 4.27 -14.62
CA TRP A 353 -3.11 4.87 -15.20
C TRP A 353 -3.64 5.98 -14.28
N LEU A 354 -3.72 5.76 -12.97
CA LEU A 354 -4.15 6.76 -12.00
C LEU A 354 -3.23 7.98 -12.01
N VAL A 355 -1.92 7.78 -11.98
CA VAL A 355 -0.91 8.84 -12.06
C VAL A 355 -1.08 9.66 -13.35
N SER A 356 -1.23 8.99 -14.49
CA SER A 356 -1.37 9.68 -15.79
C SER A 356 -2.68 10.47 -15.94
N ARG A 357 -3.68 10.22 -15.10
CA ARG A 357 -5.02 10.83 -15.19
C ARG A 357 -5.36 11.75 -13.99
N HIS A 358 -4.49 11.88 -12.99
CA HIS A 358 -4.82 12.62 -11.76
C HIS A 358 -5.24 14.07 -12.04
N MET A 359 -4.66 14.73 -13.06
CA MET A 359 -4.99 16.11 -13.45
C MET A 359 -6.27 16.25 -14.29
N ARG A 360 -6.93 15.13 -14.68
CA ARG A 360 -8.01 15.20 -15.69
C ARG A 360 -9.33 15.78 -15.19
N PHE A 361 -9.65 15.64 -13.92
CA PHE A 361 -10.90 16.18 -13.36
C PHE A 361 -10.88 17.71 -13.23
N ALA A 362 -9.77 18.30 -12.80
CA ALA A 362 -9.70 19.73 -12.50
C ALA A 362 -10.13 20.65 -13.68
N PRO A 363 -9.68 20.45 -14.94
CA PRO A 363 -10.15 21.25 -16.07
C PRO A 363 -11.62 21.00 -16.43
N MET A 364 -12.19 19.89 -15.94
CA MET A 364 -13.57 19.49 -16.28
C MET A 364 -14.62 20.02 -15.31
N MET A 365 -14.22 20.63 -14.19
CA MET A 365 -15.14 21.11 -13.14
C MET A 365 -16.25 22.05 -13.65
N PHE A 366 -16.06 22.65 -14.82
CA PHE A 366 -17.02 23.59 -15.40
C PHE A 366 -17.45 23.15 -16.81
N THR A 367 -17.33 21.87 -17.17
CA THR A 367 -17.64 21.36 -18.49
C THR A 367 -19.01 20.66 -18.54
N LYS A 368 -19.54 20.52 -19.76
CA LYS A 368 -20.85 19.87 -20.01
C LYS A 368 -20.71 18.35 -19.97
N GLU A 369 -21.79 17.63 -19.60
CA GLU A 369 -21.88 16.14 -19.55
C GLU A 369 -21.39 15.47 -20.85
N ARG A 370 -21.63 16.06 -22.02
CA ARG A 370 -21.14 15.54 -23.31
C ARG A 370 -19.61 15.39 -23.37
N THR A 371 -18.88 16.26 -22.70
CA THR A 371 -17.40 16.18 -22.61
C THR A 371 -16.98 15.03 -21.72
N LEU A 372 -17.65 14.84 -20.59
CA LEU A 372 -17.43 13.72 -19.68
C LEU A 372 -17.67 12.37 -20.37
N THR A 373 -18.83 12.24 -21.06
CA THR A 373 -19.16 11.04 -21.83
C THR A 373 -18.11 10.72 -22.89
N ARG A 374 -17.57 11.73 -23.60
CA ARG A 374 -16.54 11.53 -24.60
C ARG A 374 -15.22 11.05 -23.98
N TRP A 375 -14.85 11.57 -22.82
CA TRP A 375 -13.67 11.10 -22.09
C TRP A 375 -13.82 9.65 -21.64
N VAL A 376 -14.92 9.31 -20.94
CA VAL A 376 -15.18 7.92 -20.49
C VAL A 376 -15.19 6.94 -21.67
N ARG A 377 -15.76 7.35 -22.82
CA ARG A 377 -15.74 6.55 -24.05
C ARG A 377 -14.31 6.29 -24.55
N ALA A 378 -13.47 7.32 -24.56
CA ALA A 378 -12.09 7.18 -24.98
C ALA A 378 -11.31 6.20 -24.08
N GLU A 379 -11.51 6.27 -22.76
CA GLU A 379 -10.91 5.31 -21.82
C GLU A 379 -11.48 3.90 -22.02
N ALA A 380 -12.79 3.74 -22.21
CA ALA A 380 -13.41 2.44 -22.50
C ALA A 380 -12.88 1.79 -23.80
N ALA A 381 -12.47 2.61 -24.77
CA ALA A 381 -11.93 2.16 -26.06
C ALA A 381 -10.41 2.00 -26.07
N SER A 382 -9.70 2.40 -25.01
CA SER A 382 -8.23 2.43 -24.95
C SER A 382 -7.56 1.06 -24.98
N GLY A 383 -8.30 -0.01 -24.61
CA GLY A 383 -7.75 -1.35 -24.42
C GLY A 383 -7.11 -1.58 -23.05
N GLU A 384 -7.13 -0.58 -22.16
CA GLU A 384 -6.57 -0.67 -20.80
C GLU A 384 -7.44 -1.50 -19.85
N PHE A 385 -8.74 -1.58 -20.12
CA PHE A 385 -9.73 -2.22 -19.25
C PHE A 385 -10.27 -3.51 -19.85
N ARG A 386 -10.55 -4.49 -18.99
CA ARG A 386 -11.08 -5.79 -19.41
C ARG A 386 -12.60 -5.82 -19.43
N THR A 387 -13.27 -5.05 -18.56
CA THR A 387 -14.72 -5.03 -18.39
C THR A 387 -15.20 -3.63 -17.99
N SER A 388 -16.50 -3.37 -18.15
CA SER A 388 -17.14 -2.15 -17.64
C SER A 388 -17.02 -2.02 -16.12
N LYS A 389 -16.99 -3.14 -15.38
CA LYS A 389 -16.74 -3.15 -13.93
C LYS A 389 -15.32 -2.65 -13.61
N ASP A 390 -14.32 -3.14 -14.34
CA ASP A 390 -12.92 -2.73 -14.19
C ASP A 390 -12.75 -1.23 -14.49
N LEU A 391 -13.38 -0.72 -15.56
CA LEU A 391 -13.43 0.70 -15.88
C LEU A 391 -14.08 1.53 -14.75
N THR A 392 -15.21 1.09 -14.22
CA THR A 392 -15.95 1.76 -13.15
C THR A 392 -15.11 1.82 -11.88
N GLU A 393 -14.43 0.72 -11.54
CA GLU A 393 -13.51 0.66 -10.40
C GLU A 393 -12.33 1.62 -10.56
N ALA A 394 -11.74 1.70 -11.76
CA ALA A 394 -10.66 2.64 -12.05
C ALA A 394 -11.09 4.10 -11.86
N PHE A 395 -12.27 4.48 -12.36
CA PHE A 395 -12.79 5.84 -12.14
C PHE A 395 -13.15 6.10 -10.67
N THR A 396 -13.60 5.08 -9.93
CA THR A 396 -13.82 5.20 -8.48
C THR A 396 -12.51 5.47 -7.75
N GLN A 397 -11.43 4.78 -8.09
CA GLN A 397 -10.10 5.04 -7.54
C GLN A 397 -9.57 6.41 -7.99
N LEU A 398 -9.78 6.81 -9.23
CA LEU A 398 -9.35 8.13 -9.74
C LEU A 398 -10.09 9.28 -9.05
N LYS A 399 -11.36 9.11 -8.67
CA LYS A 399 -12.08 10.07 -7.82
C LYS A 399 -11.35 10.27 -6.50
N GLU A 400 -10.96 9.19 -5.84
CA GLU A 400 -10.26 9.27 -4.54
C GLU A 400 -8.88 9.94 -4.69
N VAL A 401 -8.14 9.63 -5.77
CA VAL A 401 -6.89 10.31 -6.13
C VAL A 401 -7.12 11.82 -6.31
N PHE A 402 -8.11 12.20 -7.11
CA PHE A 402 -8.44 13.60 -7.39
C PHE A 402 -8.85 14.37 -6.13
N LEU A 403 -9.71 13.79 -5.28
CA LEU A 403 -10.16 14.45 -4.05
C LEU A 403 -9.04 14.56 -3.02
N ALA A 404 -8.14 13.59 -2.94
CA ALA A 404 -6.99 13.62 -2.06
C ALA A 404 -5.97 14.69 -2.47
N ASP A 405 -5.65 14.78 -3.76
CA ASP A 405 -4.81 15.81 -4.36
C ASP A 405 -5.40 17.20 -4.15
N MET A 406 -6.66 17.42 -4.54
CA MET A 406 -7.36 18.67 -4.36
C MET A 406 -7.42 19.09 -2.88
N GLY A 407 -7.63 18.12 -1.97
CA GLY A 407 -7.62 18.35 -0.52
C GLY A 407 -6.27 18.75 0.05
N ALA A 408 -5.16 18.50 -0.67
CA ALA A 408 -3.81 18.92 -0.32
C ALA A 408 -3.43 20.29 -0.92
N THR A 409 -4.37 20.99 -1.55
CA THR A 409 -4.20 22.36 -2.10
C THR A 409 -5.04 23.38 -1.33
N HIS A 410 -5.04 24.64 -1.75
CA HIS A 410 -5.94 25.65 -1.20
C HIS A 410 -7.44 25.30 -1.37
N ALA A 411 -7.78 24.42 -2.29
CA ALA A 411 -9.15 23.94 -2.48
C ALA A 411 -9.63 23.09 -1.30
N GLY A 412 -8.74 22.41 -0.58
CA GLY A 412 -9.08 21.63 0.61
C GLY A 412 -9.78 22.44 1.70
N ASN A 413 -9.49 23.73 1.79
CA ASN A 413 -10.12 24.66 2.73
C ASN A 413 -11.42 25.29 2.17
N LYS A 414 -11.94 24.82 1.04
CA LYS A 414 -13.15 25.31 0.37
C LYS A 414 -14.18 24.19 0.22
N PRO A 415 -15.05 23.99 1.23
CA PRO A 415 -15.99 22.86 1.25
C PRO A 415 -16.89 22.76 0.02
N GLN A 416 -17.35 23.91 -0.52
CA GLN A 416 -18.17 23.93 -1.71
C GLN A 416 -17.41 23.43 -2.94
N LEU A 417 -16.16 23.84 -3.13
CA LEU A 417 -15.34 23.42 -4.26
C LEU A 417 -15.03 21.91 -4.18
N MET A 418 -14.80 21.39 -2.96
CA MET A 418 -14.64 19.96 -2.71
C MET A 418 -15.93 19.17 -3.02
N ALA A 419 -17.11 19.73 -2.73
CA ALA A 419 -18.40 19.13 -3.06
C ALA A 419 -18.61 19.08 -4.57
N GLU A 420 -18.39 20.18 -5.27
CA GLU A 420 -18.47 20.27 -6.74
C GLU A 420 -17.52 19.28 -7.43
N GLY A 421 -16.30 19.14 -6.94
CA GLY A 421 -15.33 18.15 -7.43
C GLY A 421 -15.83 16.70 -7.23
N ARG A 422 -16.46 16.43 -6.10
CA ARG A 422 -17.07 15.12 -5.80
C ARG A 422 -18.23 14.82 -6.74
N GLU A 423 -19.14 15.75 -6.92
CA GLU A 423 -20.29 15.62 -7.82
C GLU A 423 -19.85 15.36 -9.26
N LEU A 424 -18.85 16.08 -9.74
CA LEU A 424 -18.25 15.86 -11.06
C LEU A 424 -17.72 14.41 -11.20
N ALA A 425 -16.95 13.97 -10.23
CA ALA A 425 -16.36 12.64 -10.27
C ALA A 425 -17.44 11.53 -10.18
N ASP A 426 -18.49 11.75 -9.37
CA ASP A 426 -19.62 10.83 -9.28
C ASP A 426 -20.39 10.76 -10.60
N ALA A 427 -20.57 11.87 -11.30
CA ALA A 427 -21.19 11.88 -12.63
C ALA A 427 -20.36 11.07 -13.65
N VAL A 428 -19.04 11.15 -13.60
CA VAL A 428 -18.16 10.34 -14.47
C VAL A 428 -18.27 8.85 -14.14
N ILE A 429 -18.31 8.48 -12.88
CA ILE A 429 -18.49 7.09 -12.43
C ILE A 429 -19.86 6.55 -12.89
N GLU A 430 -20.91 7.36 -12.79
CA GLU A 430 -22.25 7.03 -13.26
C GLU A 430 -22.28 6.73 -14.78
N ILE A 431 -21.59 7.58 -15.58
CA ILE A 431 -21.45 7.37 -17.02
C ILE A 431 -20.69 6.06 -17.29
N ALA A 432 -19.60 5.78 -16.58
CA ALA A 432 -18.81 4.56 -16.73
C ALA A 432 -19.65 3.32 -16.42
N ARG A 433 -20.41 3.37 -15.32
CA ARG A 433 -21.24 2.25 -14.84
C ARG A 433 -22.39 1.92 -15.78
N ASN A 434 -23.13 2.94 -16.22
CA ASN A 434 -24.42 2.73 -16.86
C ASN A 434 -24.40 2.84 -18.38
N LYS A 435 -23.37 3.48 -18.96
CA LYS A 435 -23.41 3.86 -20.38
C LYS A 435 -22.20 3.40 -21.21
N MET A 436 -21.18 2.76 -20.58
CA MET A 436 -19.91 2.48 -21.27
C MET A 436 -19.49 1.01 -21.24
N PRO A 437 -19.97 0.19 -22.17
CA PRO A 437 -19.43 -1.15 -22.35
C PRO A 437 -17.98 -1.08 -22.85
N VAL A 438 -17.10 -1.89 -22.24
CA VAL A 438 -15.68 -1.99 -22.59
C VAL A 438 -15.43 -3.09 -23.60
N HIS A 439 -16.13 -4.19 -23.47
CA HIS A 439 -15.95 -5.36 -24.31
C HIS A 439 -17.27 -5.84 -24.93
N THR A 440 -17.16 -6.65 -25.96
CA THR A 440 -18.38 -7.29 -26.57
C THR A 440 -19.13 -8.17 -25.58
N THR A 441 -18.47 -8.66 -24.53
CA THR A 441 -19.11 -9.41 -23.43
C THR A 441 -19.97 -8.55 -22.51
N ASP A 442 -19.84 -7.22 -22.58
CA ASP A 442 -20.66 -6.28 -21.81
C ASP A 442 -21.96 -5.88 -22.54
N LEU A 443 -22.13 -6.37 -23.79
CA LEU A 443 -23.36 -6.17 -24.53
C LEU A 443 -24.48 -7.08 -24.00
N ALA A 444 -25.71 -6.60 -24.09
CA ALA A 444 -26.91 -7.37 -23.73
C ALA A 444 -27.24 -8.50 -24.74
N VAL A 445 -26.35 -8.75 -25.70
CA VAL A 445 -26.39 -9.86 -26.66
C VAL A 445 -25.02 -10.51 -26.78
N ASN A 446 -24.99 -11.79 -27.09
CA ASN A 446 -23.79 -12.57 -27.34
C ASN A 446 -23.79 -13.23 -28.72
N GLY A 447 -22.78 -14.03 -29.06
CA GLY A 447 -22.66 -14.70 -30.34
C GLY A 447 -23.83 -15.70 -30.63
N ALA A 448 -24.33 -16.36 -29.60
CA ALA A 448 -25.46 -17.29 -29.75
C ALA A 448 -26.77 -16.56 -30.09
N ASP A 449 -26.98 -15.37 -29.51
CA ASP A 449 -28.13 -14.52 -29.85
C ASP A 449 -28.09 -14.06 -31.32
N LEU A 450 -26.89 -13.78 -31.85
CA LEU A 450 -26.69 -13.35 -33.21
C LEU A 450 -26.69 -14.49 -34.24
N ALA A 451 -26.42 -15.74 -33.83
CA ALA A 451 -26.39 -16.91 -34.71
C ALA A 451 -27.72 -17.16 -35.43
N GLN A 452 -28.86 -16.65 -34.92
CA GLN A 452 -30.17 -16.69 -35.57
C GLN A 452 -30.29 -15.66 -36.71
N ILE A 453 -29.38 -14.67 -36.79
CA ILE A 453 -29.39 -13.58 -37.77
C ILE A 453 -28.21 -13.71 -38.73
N ILE A 454 -27.06 -14.17 -38.24
CA ILE A 454 -25.80 -14.25 -38.94
C ILE A 454 -25.31 -15.70 -38.87
N THR A 455 -25.20 -16.35 -40.02
CA THR A 455 -24.81 -17.76 -40.11
C THR A 455 -23.31 -17.98 -40.10
N ASP A 456 -22.49 -16.95 -40.42
CA ASP A 456 -21.02 -17.02 -40.40
C ASP A 456 -20.47 -16.56 -39.05
N GLY A 457 -19.71 -17.46 -38.41
CA GLY A 457 -19.05 -17.19 -37.13
C GLY A 457 -18.02 -16.05 -37.17
N ALA A 458 -17.33 -15.86 -38.29
CA ALA A 458 -16.36 -14.75 -38.47
C ALA A 458 -17.09 -13.40 -38.54
N GLU A 459 -18.23 -13.35 -39.24
CA GLU A 459 -19.09 -12.16 -39.30
C GLU A 459 -19.69 -11.81 -37.95
N THR A 460 -20.03 -12.80 -37.14
CA THR A 460 -20.59 -12.58 -35.77
C THR A 460 -19.68 -11.70 -34.93
N GLY A 461 -18.34 -11.93 -34.94
CA GLY A 461 -17.37 -11.11 -34.23
C GLY A 461 -17.35 -9.66 -34.73
N ILE A 462 -17.45 -9.46 -36.03
CA ILE A 462 -17.51 -8.12 -36.67
C ILE A 462 -18.79 -7.38 -36.25
N PHE A 463 -19.90 -8.08 -36.20
CA PHE A 463 -21.16 -7.50 -35.76
C PHE A 463 -21.16 -7.11 -34.29
N LEU A 464 -20.63 -7.95 -33.41
CA LEU A 464 -20.50 -7.60 -31.99
C LEU A 464 -19.64 -6.35 -31.80
N LYS A 465 -18.52 -6.22 -32.50
CA LYS A 465 -17.71 -5.00 -32.49
C LYS A 465 -18.47 -3.78 -33.01
N TYR A 466 -19.22 -3.92 -34.07
CA TYR A 466 -20.06 -2.85 -34.59
C TYR A 466 -21.14 -2.41 -33.58
N LEU A 467 -21.83 -3.35 -32.93
CA LEU A 467 -22.79 -3.04 -31.88
C LEU A 467 -22.15 -2.35 -30.70
N LEU A 468 -20.97 -2.81 -30.28
CA LEU A 468 -20.17 -2.19 -29.20
C LEU A 468 -19.90 -0.71 -29.48
N GLU A 469 -19.43 -0.39 -30.69
CA GLU A 469 -19.15 1.01 -31.07
C GLU A 469 -20.44 1.85 -31.16
N ARG A 470 -21.55 1.29 -31.57
CA ARG A 470 -22.85 1.97 -31.61
C ARG A 470 -23.36 2.29 -30.21
N VAL A 471 -23.20 1.36 -29.27
CA VAL A 471 -23.55 1.57 -27.85
C VAL A 471 -22.65 2.61 -27.21
N ARG A 472 -21.35 2.45 -27.35
CA ARG A 472 -20.36 3.44 -26.83
C ARG A 472 -20.63 4.85 -27.34
N SER A 473 -21.03 5.00 -28.62
CA SER A 473 -21.34 6.29 -29.21
C SER A 473 -22.69 6.87 -28.78
N GLY A 474 -23.48 6.14 -27.98
CA GLY A 474 -24.81 6.55 -27.56
C GLY A 474 -25.85 6.52 -28.69
N ASN A 475 -25.51 5.90 -29.84
CA ASN A 475 -26.40 5.79 -31.00
C ASN A 475 -27.30 4.54 -30.93
N LEU A 476 -27.14 3.70 -29.90
CA LEU A 476 -27.89 2.47 -29.67
C LEU A 476 -27.90 2.17 -28.17
N PRO A 477 -29.08 1.89 -27.55
CA PRO A 477 -29.11 1.48 -26.16
C PRO A 477 -28.56 0.05 -26.03
N ASN A 478 -27.91 -0.27 -24.90
CA ASN A 478 -27.44 -1.62 -24.61
C ASN A 478 -28.57 -2.51 -24.10
N GLU A 479 -29.58 -2.71 -24.95
CA GLU A 479 -30.74 -3.51 -24.65
C GLU A 479 -30.88 -4.62 -25.71
N ARG A 480 -31.20 -5.84 -25.28
CA ARG A 480 -31.20 -7.02 -26.14
C ARG A 480 -32.09 -6.82 -27.41
N ALA A 481 -33.27 -6.27 -27.24
CA ALA A 481 -34.20 -6.05 -28.37
C ALA A 481 -33.63 -5.06 -29.41
N ALA A 482 -33.10 -3.91 -28.93
CA ALA A 482 -32.54 -2.88 -29.80
C ALA A 482 -31.27 -3.37 -30.52
N LEU A 483 -30.44 -4.15 -29.84
CA LEU A 483 -29.20 -4.71 -30.42
C LEU A 483 -29.51 -5.75 -31.50
N LEU A 484 -30.50 -6.62 -31.30
CA LEU A 484 -30.92 -7.62 -32.29
C LEU A 484 -31.60 -6.95 -33.52
N GLU A 485 -32.38 -5.91 -33.32
CA GLU A 485 -32.98 -5.14 -34.42
C GLU A 485 -31.88 -4.44 -35.26
N ALA A 486 -30.91 -3.79 -34.61
CA ALA A 486 -29.80 -3.17 -35.29
C ALA A 486 -28.94 -4.18 -36.08
N ALA A 487 -28.77 -5.41 -35.54
CA ALA A 487 -28.08 -6.49 -36.23
C ALA A 487 -28.85 -6.93 -37.49
N LYS A 488 -30.17 -7.17 -37.41
CA LYS A 488 -31.02 -7.53 -38.54
C LYS A 488 -30.99 -6.50 -39.65
N HIS A 489 -31.11 -5.22 -39.30
CA HIS A 489 -31.10 -4.13 -40.27
C HIS A 489 -29.75 -4.00 -41.00
N ARG A 490 -28.62 -4.21 -40.29
CA ARG A 490 -27.32 -4.21 -40.91
C ARG A 490 -27.13 -5.41 -41.84
N GLN A 491 -27.55 -6.61 -41.45
CA GLN A 491 -27.43 -7.82 -42.27
C GLN A 491 -28.21 -7.64 -43.61
N GLN A 492 -29.44 -7.14 -43.56
CA GLN A 492 -30.22 -6.83 -44.77
C GLN A 492 -29.51 -5.88 -45.72
N LYS A 493 -28.84 -4.83 -45.19
CA LYS A 493 -28.04 -3.89 -46.00
C LYS A 493 -26.78 -4.52 -46.60
N THR A 494 -26.17 -5.49 -45.93
CA THR A 494 -25.01 -6.19 -46.42
C THR A 494 -25.35 -7.15 -47.54
N THR A 495 -26.44 -7.89 -47.38
CA THR A 495 -26.96 -8.82 -48.41
C THR A 495 -27.41 -8.06 -49.68
N ALA A 496 -28.13 -6.95 -49.52
CA ALA A 496 -28.57 -6.12 -50.66
C ALA A 496 -27.40 -5.45 -51.42
N LYS A 497 -26.24 -5.26 -50.78
CA LYS A 497 -25.03 -4.76 -51.45
C LYS A 497 -24.22 -5.85 -52.15
N ALA A 498 -24.39 -7.10 -51.77
CA ALA A 498 -23.72 -8.24 -52.40
C ALA A 498 -24.49 -8.75 -53.63
N GLU A 499 -25.74 -8.33 -53.80
CA GLU A 499 -26.60 -8.68 -54.94
C GLU A 499 -26.58 -7.64 -56.08
N ILE A 500 -25.81 -6.53 -55.90
CA ILE A 500 -25.56 -5.51 -56.94
C ILE A 500 -24.09 -5.61 -57.36
#